data_bb9a1e306ccfb9ca8a46f20a9ae2d72d
#
_entry.id   bb9a1e306ccfb9ca8a46f20a9ae2d72d
#
_cell.length_a   1.000
_cell.length_b   1.000
_cell.length_c   1.000
_cell.angle_alpha   90.00
_cell.angle_beta   90.00
_cell.angle_gamma   90.00
#
_symmetry.space_group_name_H-M   'P 1'
#
loop_
_entity.id
_entity.type
_entity.pdbx_description
1 polymer ?
#
loop_
_entity_poly.entity_id
_entity_poly.type
_entity_poly.pdbx_seq_one_letter_code
_entity_poly.pdbx_strand_id
1 'polypeptide(L)'
;MVKAIHNNVVLTKKEQQKVNGIYMSNMGEDAYVVLNVGSEVSTIKVGETVVLKNAPTLYLHNNQKYYITNIENIIAIVEESNE
;
A
#
# COMPACT_ATOMS: atom_id res chain seq x y z
N MET A 1 1.49 2.20 -16.82
CA MET A 1 1.62 1.80 -15.44
C MET A 1 2.76 2.54 -14.78
N VAL A 2 2.57 2.90 -13.55
CA VAL A 2 3.58 3.62 -12.81
C VAL A 2 4.57 2.62 -12.23
N LYS A 3 5.86 2.83 -12.46
CA LYS A 3 6.87 1.90 -11.98
C LYS A 3 7.72 2.57 -10.92
N ALA A 4 8.00 1.85 -9.87
CA ALA A 4 8.89 2.34 -8.82
C ALA A 4 10.33 2.17 -9.27
N ILE A 5 11.20 3.06 -8.82
CA ILE A 5 12.62 2.95 -9.11
C ILE A 5 13.38 2.93 -7.79
N HIS A 6 14.58 2.36 -7.83
CA HIS A 6 15.49 2.32 -6.68
C HIS A 6 14.82 1.65 -5.49
N ASN A 7 14.69 2.34 -4.38
CA ASN A 7 14.09 1.76 -3.18
C ASN A 7 12.69 2.28 -2.92
N ASN A 8 12.00 2.69 -3.95
CA ASN A 8 10.64 3.18 -3.82
C ASN A 8 9.63 2.08 -4.09
N VAL A 9 8.40 2.32 -3.70
CA VAL A 9 7.33 1.36 -3.81
C VAL A 9 6.09 2.08 -4.28
N VAL A 10 5.38 1.49 -5.22
CA VAL A 10 4.11 2.02 -5.70
C VAL A 10 3.00 1.20 -5.10
N LEU A 11 2.04 1.87 -4.49
CA LEU A 11 0.98 1.24 -3.73
C LEU A 11 -0.39 1.69 -4.23
N THR A 12 -1.38 0.90 -3.88
CA THR A 12 -2.76 1.34 -4.02
C THR A 12 -3.43 1.19 -2.66
N LYS A 13 -4.42 1.99 -2.40
CA LYS A 13 -5.09 1.94 -1.11
C LYS A 13 -6.02 0.75 -1.09
N LYS A 14 -5.95 -0.01 -0.01
CA LYS A 14 -6.81 -1.16 0.13
C LYS A 14 -8.19 -0.67 0.51
N GLU A 15 -9.19 -1.19 -0.18
CA GLU A 15 -10.54 -0.77 0.11
C GLU A 15 -10.99 -1.37 1.41
N GLN A 16 -11.71 -0.58 2.18
CA GLN A 16 -12.26 -1.08 3.41
C GLN A 16 -13.46 -1.93 3.11
N GLN A 17 -13.57 -3.01 3.85
CA GLN A 17 -14.69 -3.89 3.66
C GLN A 17 -15.87 -3.42 4.44
N LYS A 18 -17.06 -3.59 3.83
CA LYS A 18 -18.29 -3.26 4.49
C LYS A 18 -18.79 -4.51 5.18
N VAL A 19 -18.99 -4.42 6.45
CA VAL A 19 -19.47 -5.54 7.22
C VAL A 19 -20.86 -5.21 7.71
N ASN A 20 -21.85 -6.00 7.32
CA ASN A 20 -23.24 -5.75 7.73
C ASN A 20 -23.70 -4.37 7.38
N GLY A 21 -23.28 -3.86 6.24
CA GLY A 21 -23.69 -2.54 5.81
C GLY A 21 -22.99 -1.40 6.48
N ILE A 22 -22.03 -1.66 7.35
CA ILE A 22 -21.35 -0.61 8.08
C ILE A 22 -19.86 -0.71 7.79
N TYR A 23 -19.27 0.42 7.47
CA TYR A 23 -17.85 0.45 7.29
C TYR A 23 -17.18 0.33 8.63
N MET A 24 -16.21 -0.56 8.71
CA MET A 24 -15.42 -0.67 9.88
C MET A 24 -14.45 0.46 9.88
N SER A 25 -14.71 1.42 10.69
CA SER A 25 -13.85 2.52 10.81
C SER A 25 -12.65 2.12 11.55
N ASN A 26 -11.54 2.03 10.95
CA ASN A 26 -10.43 1.53 11.56
C ASN A 26 -9.59 2.50 12.14
N MET A 27 -9.99 3.30 12.88
CA MET A 27 -9.17 4.08 13.72
C MET A 27 -8.03 4.68 13.03
N GLY A 28 -8.19 5.05 11.84
CA GLY A 28 -7.20 5.80 11.19
C GLY A 28 -6.06 5.08 10.59
N GLU A 29 -6.10 3.79 10.57
CA GLU A 29 -5.02 3.12 9.97
C GLU A 29 -5.35 2.73 8.58
N ASP A 30 -4.65 3.19 7.62
CA ASP A 30 -4.84 2.84 6.22
C ASP A 30 -3.87 1.76 5.83
N ALA A 31 -4.36 0.75 5.17
CA ALA A 31 -3.51 -0.29 4.62
C ALA A 31 -3.37 -0.06 3.13
N TYR A 32 -2.20 -0.40 2.61
CA TYR A 32 -1.91 -0.22 1.20
C TYR A 32 -1.44 -1.54 0.61
N VAL A 33 -1.77 -1.77 -0.64
CA VAL A 33 -1.36 -2.99 -1.34
C VAL A 33 -0.25 -2.63 -2.31
N VAL A 34 0.80 -3.42 -2.34
CA VAL A 34 1.96 -3.17 -3.16
C VAL A 34 1.65 -3.50 -4.62
N LEU A 35 1.79 -2.52 -5.50
CA LEU A 35 1.59 -2.72 -6.93
C LEU A 35 2.90 -2.92 -7.67
N ASN A 36 3.95 -2.25 -7.21
CA ASN A 36 5.23 -2.31 -7.90
C ASN A 36 6.34 -1.96 -6.91
N VAL A 37 7.51 -2.54 -7.10
CA VAL A 37 8.63 -2.26 -6.22
C VAL A 37 9.84 -1.90 -7.05
N GLY A 38 10.67 -1.05 -6.51
CA GLY A 38 11.91 -0.66 -7.18
C GLY A 38 12.94 -1.77 -7.14
N SER A 39 13.99 -1.60 -7.93
CA SER A 39 14.98 -2.64 -8.09
C SER A 39 15.77 -2.93 -6.83
N GLU A 40 15.78 -2.00 -5.89
CA GLU A 40 16.53 -2.19 -4.65
C GLU A 40 15.68 -2.69 -3.51
N VAL A 41 14.41 -2.98 -3.78
CA VAL A 41 13.49 -3.45 -2.75
C VAL A 41 13.45 -4.96 -2.79
N SER A 42 13.78 -5.60 -1.69
CA SER A 42 13.74 -7.05 -1.62
C SER A 42 12.93 -7.59 -0.47
N THR A 43 12.49 -6.72 0.43
CA THR A 43 11.81 -7.20 1.62
C THR A 43 10.31 -7.33 1.46
N ILE A 44 9.74 -6.72 0.41
CA ILE A 44 8.32 -6.85 0.17
C ILE A 44 8.10 -7.22 -1.29
N LYS A 45 6.92 -7.74 -1.57
CA LYS A 45 6.59 -8.22 -2.90
C LYS A 45 5.26 -7.66 -3.33
N VAL A 46 5.05 -7.66 -4.64
CA VAL A 46 3.79 -7.21 -5.22
C VAL A 46 2.65 -8.04 -4.65
N GLY A 47 1.59 -7.39 -4.28
CA GLY A 47 0.41 -8.04 -3.73
C GLY A 47 0.34 -8.06 -2.23
N GLU A 48 1.43 -7.72 -1.56
CA GLU A 48 1.42 -7.70 -0.11
C GLU A 48 0.76 -6.44 0.42
N THR A 49 0.16 -6.54 1.58
CA THR A 49 -0.46 -5.39 2.24
C THR A 49 0.51 -4.85 3.27
N VAL A 50 0.72 -3.55 3.24
CA VAL A 50 1.71 -2.93 4.10
C VAL A 50 1.12 -1.74 4.86
N VAL A 51 1.78 -1.39 5.95
CA VAL A 51 1.40 -0.24 6.77
C VAL A 51 2.54 0.75 6.72
N LEU A 52 2.22 2.02 6.55
CA LEU A 52 3.21 3.08 6.40
C LEU A 52 3.30 3.91 7.66
N LYS A 53 4.49 4.44 7.89
CA LYS A 53 4.70 5.33 9.02
C LYS A 53 4.17 6.72 8.73
N ASN A 54 4.36 7.21 7.53
CA ASN A 54 3.92 8.54 7.16
C ASN A 54 3.10 8.44 5.88
N ALA A 55 2.39 9.50 5.57
CA ALA A 55 1.56 9.51 4.37
C ALA A 55 2.41 9.41 3.11
N PRO A 56 2.00 8.62 2.16
CA PRO A 56 2.75 8.49 0.91
C PRO A 56 2.44 9.65 -0.02
N THR A 57 3.20 9.72 -1.10
CA THR A 57 2.97 10.71 -2.13
C THR A 57 1.86 10.22 -3.04
N LEU A 58 0.85 11.04 -3.24
CA LEU A 58 -0.25 10.69 -4.12
C LEU A 58 0.05 11.12 -5.53
N TYR A 59 -0.12 10.23 -6.48
CA TYR A 59 0.08 10.54 -7.88
C TYR A 59 -1.12 10.04 -8.67
N LEU A 60 -1.71 10.92 -9.46
CA LEU A 60 -2.85 10.56 -10.28
C LEU A 60 -2.41 10.28 -11.70
N HIS A 61 -2.84 9.16 -12.22
CA HIS A 61 -2.49 8.77 -13.58
C HIS A 61 -3.71 8.11 -14.20
N ASN A 62 -4.22 8.69 -15.26
CA ASN A 62 -5.40 8.17 -15.95
C ASN A 62 -6.56 7.91 -15.01
N ASN A 63 -6.80 8.87 -14.15
CA ASN A 63 -7.89 8.81 -13.16
C ASN A 63 -7.70 7.72 -12.12
N GLN A 64 -6.51 7.17 -12.03
CA GLN A 64 -6.21 6.21 -10.99
C GLN A 64 -5.26 6.81 -9.99
N LYS A 65 -5.48 6.51 -8.73
CA LYS A 65 -4.63 7.03 -7.67
C LYS A 65 -3.55 6.04 -7.35
N TYR A 66 -2.32 6.50 -7.36
CA TYR A 66 -1.18 5.70 -6.95
C TYR A 66 -0.53 6.36 -5.77
N TYR A 67 -0.06 5.57 -4.83
CA TYR A 67 0.61 6.07 -3.65
C TYR A 67 2.05 5.59 -3.70
N ILE A 68 2.99 6.51 -3.62
CA ILE A 68 4.39 6.19 -3.80
C ILE A 68 5.16 6.55 -2.54
N THR A 69 5.98 5.64 -2.06
CA THR A 69 6.74 5.90 -0.87
C THR A 69 8.06 5.14 -0.94
N ASN A 70 8.93 5.45 0.00
CA ASN A 70 10.22 4.78 0.10
C ASN A 70 10.08 3.54 0.98
N ILE A 71 10.90 2.53 0.72
CA ILE A 71 10.80 1.28 1.49
C ILE A 71 10.99 1.54 2.98
N GLU A 72 11.74 2.55 3.34
CA GLU A 72 11.97 2.83 4.75
C GLU A 72 10.75 3.37 5.46
N ASN A 73 9.77 3.81 4.70
CA ASN A 73 8.53 4.30 5.30
C ASN A 73 7.56 3.15 5.57
N ILE A 74 7.84 1.96 5.09
CA ILE A 74 6.99 0.82 5.32
C ILE A 74 7.45 0.16 6.61
N ILE A 75 6.57 0.13 7.59
CA ILE A 75 6.94 -0.35 8.91
C ILE A 75 6.44 -1.75 9.20
N ALA A 76 5.49 -2.24 8.42
CA ALA A 76 4.95 -3.57 8.70
C ALA A 76 4.28 -4.14 7.47
N ILE A 77 4.25 -5.44 7.40
CA ILE A 77 3.51 -6.18 6.39
C ILE A 77 2.37 -6.88 7.11
N VAL A 78 1.16 -6.72 6.58
CA VAL A 78 0.00 -7.34 7.20
C VAL A 78 -0.19 -8.70 6.54
N GLU A 79 -0.12 -9.74 7.35
CA GLU A 79 -0.34 -11.06 6.84
C GLU A 79 -1.75 -11.47 7.14
N GLU A 80 -2.46 -11.88 6.13
CA GLU A 80 -3.82 -12.28 6.33
C GLU A 80 -3.89 -13.75 6.42
N SER A 81 -4.52 -14.20 7.49
CA SER A 81 -4.68 -15.59 7.69
C SER A 81 -5.96 -16.01 7.07
N ASN A 82 -5.96 -17.08 6.36
CA ASN A 82 -7.13 -17.54 5.73
C ASN A 82 -7.79 -18.60 6.48
N GLU A 83 -7.91 -18.48 7.67
CA GLU A 83 -8.44 -19.54 8.42
C GLU A 83 -9.75 -19.50 8.69
#